data_e8c9f5b2cc848913545f5a826c1e81a5
#
_entry.id   e8c9f5b2cc848913545f5a826c1e81a5
#
_cell.length_a   1.000
_cell.length_b   1.000
_cell.length_c   1.000
_cell.angle_alpha   90.00
_cell.angle_beta   90.00
_cell.angle_gamma   90.00
#
_symmetry.space_group_name_H-M   'P 1'
#
loop_
_entity.id
_entity.type
_entity.pdbx_description
1 polymer ?
#
loop_
_entity_poly.entity_id
_entity_poly.type
_entity_poly.pdbx_seq_one_letter_code
_entity_poly.pdbx_strand_id
1 'polypeptide(L)'
;MLVLGANLATDRTLRMHRLAPGYVQRPYAAEGTAGGKAVNVCRAAACLGVRPRLVANLPGRLGAAVGDLLRAEGHDVRAVPTSGEIRAAIIIIEDDDRVTVLNEPGPPLRGADLDAVIEAFTDEAGRHRVGVAGGSLPPAAPAELYGTLVGRARAAGCRLIVDAARDVLRATLQAGPDLVVPNLSEAQSVLAGDFGVTDEPVEALGGDVRAAALTAAAGLCSAGARSALVTAGRYGVAAVTADDRFWVPAPWVDEQNPIGAGDSFAAGLAIALEQGADLRTATRQAVATASASVADPVAGRLDPQLAAALLADLKAEDC
;
A
#
# COMPACT_ATOMS: atom_id res chain seq x y z
N MET A 1 12.22 8.88 -3.41
CA MET A 1 11.05 8.13 -3.91
C MET A 1 9.81 9.01 -3.94
N LEU A 2 8.91 8.76 -4.86
CA LEU A 2 7.61 9.42 -5.03
C LEU A 2 6.48 8.51 -4.49
N VAL A 3 5.45 9.09 -3.88
CA VAL A 3 4.26 8.34 -3.43
C VAL A 3 3.00 9.07 -3.91
N LEU A 4 2.01 8.34 -4.44
CA LEU A 4 0.71 8.88 -4.80
C LEU A 4 -0.34 8.49 -3.75
N GLY A 5 -0.99 9.49 -3.17
CA GLY A 5 -2.19 9.35 -2.35
C GLY A 5 -3.44 9.76 -3.13
N ALA A 6 -3.99 8.83 -3.94
CA ALA A 6 -5.18 9.10 -4.77
C ALA A 6 -6.46 9.20 -3.95
N ASN A 7 -6.58 8.44 -2.84
CA ASN A 7 -7.79 8.35 -2.00
C ASN A 7 -7.45 8.36 -0.51
N LEU A 8 -6.79 9.41 -0.06
CA LEU A 8 -6.46 9.62 1.35
C LEU A 8 -7.73 9.74 2.20
N ALA A 9 -7.57 9.62 3.50
CA ALA A 9 -8.66 9.71 4.47
C ALA A 9 -8.28 10.56 5.68
N THR A 10 -9.28 10.98 6.44
CA THR A 10 -9.11 11.28 7.85
C THR A 10 -9.48 10.02 8.63
N ASP A 11 -8.53 9.46 9.37
CA ASP A 11 -8.79 8.30 10.22
C ASP A 11 -9.30 8.77 11.58
N ARG A 12 -10.41 8.17 12.02
CA ARG A 12 -11.04 8.44 13.33
C ARG A 12 -11.03 7.16 14.13
N THR A 13 -10.09 7.04 15.05
CA THR A 13 -10.03 5.89 15.98
C THR A 13 -10.88 6.20 17.20
N LEU A 14 -11.88 5.36 17.45
CA LEU A 14 -12.82 5.45 18.56
C LEU A 14 -12.59 4.24 19.49
N ARG A 15 -12.34 4.48 20.77
CA ARG A 15 -12.23 3.41 21.77
C ARG A 15 -13.47 3.35 22.61
N MET A 16 -14.06 2.15 22.77
CA MET A 16 -15.27 1.93 23.54
C MET A 16 -15.27 0.53 24.16
N HIS A 17 -16.08 0.36 25.22
CA HIS A 17 -16.20 -0.95 25.88
C HIS A 17 -16.72 -2.01 24.94
N ARG A 18 -17.78 -1.70 24.20
CA ARG A 18 -18.40 -2.61 23.22
C ARG A 18 -19.26 -1.82 22.23
N LEU A 19 -19.18 -2.20 20.95
CA LEU A 19 -20.09 -1.71 19.93
C LEU A 19 -21.44 -2.42 20.03
N ALA A 20 -22.52 -1.64 20.25
CA ALA A 20 -23.88 -2.13 20.29
C ALA A 20 -24.73 -1.50 19.17
N PRO A 21 -24.92 -2.17 18.02
CA PRO A 21 -25.71 -1.66 16.93
C PRO A 21 -27.14 -1.28 17.35
N GLY A 22 -27.64 -0.18 16.80
CA GLY A 22 -29.02 0.30 17.10
C GLY A 22 -29.15 1.24 18.30
N TYR A 23 -28.05 1.51 19.03
CA TYR A 23 -28.05 2.39 20.19
C TYR A 23 -27.13 3.59 20.03
N VAL A 24 -27.45 4.69 20.70
CA VAL A 24 -26.54 5.83 20.83
C VAL A 24 -25.40 5.47 21.78
N GLN A 25 -24.19 5.58 21.30
CA GLN A 25 -23.00 5.22 22.06
C GLN A 25 -22.02 6.39 22.17
N ARG A 26 -21.22 6.38 23.22
CA ARG A 26 -20.18 7.37 23.47
C ARG A 26 -18.86 6.66 23.68
N PRO A 27 -17.91 6.78 22.74
CA PRO A 27 -16.55 6.29 22.96
C PRO A 27 -15.92 7.04 24.12
N TYR A 28 -15.07 6.38 24.91
CA TYR A 28 -14.35 7.01 26.00
C TYR A 28 -13.06 7.70 25.51
N ALA A 29 -12.57 7.37 24.31
CA ALA A 29 -11.48 8.07 23.65
C ALA A 29 -11.75 8.20 22.16
N ALA A 30 -11.27 9.28 21.55
CA ALA A 30 -11.37 9.54 20.12
C ALA A 30 -10.12 10.27 19.64
N GLU A 31 -9.48 9.75 18.60
CA GLU A 31 -8.30 10.33 17.97
C GLU A 31 -8.54 10.55 16.48
N GLY A 32 -7.90 11.56 15.91
CA GLY A 32 -7.95 11.86 14.49
C GLY A 32 -6.55 11.96 13.90
N THR A 33 -6.30 11.24 12.82
CA THR A 33 -5.00 11.27 12.11
C THR A 33 -5.21 11.34 10.60
N ALA A 34 -4.19 11.72 9.86
CA ALA A 34 -4.16 11.49 8.42
C ALA A 34 -4.08 9.97 8.16
N GLY A 35 -4.81 9.48 7.16
CA GLY A 35 -4.88 8.06 6.86
C GLY A 35 -4.86 7.72 5.38
N GLY A 36 -4.84 6.41 5.12
CA GLY A 36 -4.77 5.81 3.80
C GLY A 36 -3.40 5.19 3.50
N LYS A 37 -3.37 4.19 2.59
CA LYS A 37 -2.17 3.41 2.27
C LYS A 37 -0.92 4.27 1.98
N ALA A 38 -1.06 5.34 1.19
CA ALA A 38 0.06 6.22 0.87
C ALA A 38 0.66 6.92 2.10
N VAL A 39 -0.16 7.24 3.11
CA VAL A 39 0.32 7.81 4.38
C VAL A 39 1.12 6.76 5.16
N ASN A 40 0.64 5.51 5.21
CA ASN A 40 1.38 4.41 5.84
C ASN A 40 2.73 4.17 5.15
N VAL A 41 2.78 4.19 3.80
CA VAL A 41 4.05 4.13 3.04
C VAL A 41 4.99 5.26 3.47
N CYS A 42 4.49 6.50 3.58
CA CYS A 42 5.30 7.64 3.98
C CYS A 42 5.79 7.53 5.43
N ARG A 43 4.95 7.05 6.35
CA ARG A 43 5.33 6.83 7.76
C ARG A 43 6.40 5.75 7.90
N ALA A 44 6.21 4.60 7.22
CA ALA A 44 7.20 3.53 7.22
C ALA A 44 8.55 4.01 6.65
N ALA A 45 8.53 4.76 5.55
CA ALA A 45 9.74 5.35 4.98
C ALA A 45 10.40 6.35 5.95
N ALA A 46 9.62 7.18 6.66
CA ALA A 46 10.13 8.13 7.64
C ALA A 46 10.80 7.43 8.82
N CYS A 47 10.27 6.31 9.31
CA CYS A 47 10.92 5.47 10.33
C CYS A 47 12.30 4.96 9.86
N LEU A 48 12.45 4.70 8.56
CA LEU A 48 13.72 4.30 7.93
C LEU A 48 14.61 5.49 7.52
N GLY A 49 14.29 6.71 7.97
CA GLY A 49 15.08 7.92 7.69
C GLY A 49 14.90 8.51 6.29
N VAL A 50 13.92 8.04 5.52
CA VAL A 50 13.62 8.54 4.16
C VAL A 50 12.35 9.38 4.17
N ARG A 51 12.36 10.54 3.49
CA ARG A 51 11.18 11.40 3.32
C ARG A 51 10.71 11.34 1.87
N PRO A 52 9.65 10.58 1.57
CA PRO A 52 9.06 10.55 0.24
C PRO A 52 8.43 11.87 -0.13
N ARG A 53 8.43 12.22 -1.42
CA ARG A 53 7.54 13.21 -1.98
C ARG A 53 6.14 12.61 -2.11
N LEU A 54 5.18 13.08 -1.35
CA LEU A 54 3.78 12.65 -1.39
C LEU A 54 2.96 13.59 -2.28
N VAL A 55 2.51 13.11 -3.43
CA VAL A 55 1.45 13.77 -4.20
C VAL A 55 0.11 13.34 -3.60
N ALA A 56 -0.58 14.27 -2.98
CA ALA A 56 -1.77 14.01 -2.19
C ALA A 56 -3.02 14.64 -2.82
N ASN A 57 -3.98 13.83 -3.23
CA ASN A 57 -5.33 14.28 -3.56
C ASN A 57 -6.03 14.69 -2.26
N LEU A 58 -6.33 15.98 -2.10
CA LEU A 58 -6.85 16.58 -0.87
C LEU A 58 -8.15 17.34 -1.15
N PRO A 59 -9.27 16.62 -1.29
CA PRO A 59 -10.57 17.25 -1.60
C PRO A 59 -11.10 18.05 -0.41
N GLY A 60 -11.53 19.27 -0.71
CA GLY A 60 -12.27 20.12 0.21
C GLY A 60 -11.46 20.70 1.37
N ARG A 61 -12.20 21.21 2.35
CA ARG A 61 -11.61 21.90 3.51
C ARG A 61 -10.96 20.92 4.50
N LEU A 62 -11.59 19.76 4.71
CA LEU A 62 -11.02 18.73 5.55
C LEU A 62 -9.78 18.09 4.88
N GLY A 63 -9.76 17.98 3.54
CA GLY A 63 -8.56 17.57 2.80
C GLY A 63 -7.39 18.53 3.02
N ALA A 64 -7.63 19.84 3.00
CA ALA A 64 -6.60 20.83 3.33
C ALA A 64 -6.06 20.63 4.76
N ALA A 65 -6.94 20.40 5.74
CA ALA A 65 -6.55 20.14 7.13
C ALA A 65 -5.72 18.84 7.26
N VAL A 66 -6.05 17.76 6.51
CA VAL A 66 -5.24 16.54 6.44
C VAL A 66 -3.86 16.85 5.86
N GLY A 67 -3.77 17.69 4.83
CA GLY A 67 -2.49 18.15 4.29
C GLY A 67 -1.63 18.89 5.32
N ASP A 68 -2.23 19.68 6.19
CA ASP A 68 -1.53 20.39 7.27
C ASP A 68 -1.06 19.41 8.36
N LEU A 69 -1.87 18.41 8.72
CA LEU A 69 -1.47 17.32 9.62
C LEU A 69 -0.25 16.57 9.07
N LEU A 70 -0.27 16.18 7.79
CA LEU A 70 0.84 15.48 7.16
C LEU A 70 2.14 16.31 7.17
N ARG A 71 2.04 17.63 6.93
CA ARG A 71 3.20 18.53 7.03
C ARG A 71 3.70 18.67 8.46
N ALA A 72 2.79 18.71 9.44
CA ALA A 72 3.16 18.73 10.85
C ALA A 72 3.83 17.43 11.31
N GLU A 73 3.47 16.27 10.70
CA GLU A 73 4.18 14.99 10.86
C GLU A 73 5.55 14.98 10.15
N GLY A 74 5.92 16.03 9.42
CA GLY A 74 7.20 16.18 8.72
C GLY A 74 7.24 15.58 7.31
N HIS A 75 6.08 15.23 6.73
CA HIS A 75 6.01 14.72 5.36
C HIS A 75 6.16 15.84 4.32
N ASP A 76 6.84 15.54 3.20
CA ASP A 76 6.97 16.43 2.05
C ASP A 76 5.74 16.27 1.13
N VAL A 77 4.77 17.17 1.26
CA VAL A 77 3.45 17.06 0.62
C VAL A 77 3.29 18.03 -0.53
N ARG A 78 3.09 17.51 -1.74
CA ARG A 78 2.49 18.23 -2.87
C ARG A 78 0.98 18.03 -2.81
N ALA A 79 0.29 19.00 -2.24
CA ALA A 79 -1.16 19.01 -2.17
C ALA A 79 -1.78 19.25 -3.57
N VAL A 80 -2.78 18.45 -3.92
CA VAL A 80 -3.64 18.63 -5.09
C VAL A 80 -5.05 18.87 -4.58
N PRO A 81 -5.50 20.13 -4.44
CA PRO A 81 -6.87 20.44 -4.05
C PRO A 81 -7.84 19.97 -5.14
N THR A 82 -8.87 19.24 -4.75
CA THR A 82 -9.93 18.77 -5.64
C THR A 82 -11.31 19.00 -5.05
N SER A 83 -12.34 18.75 -5.83
CA SER A 83 -13.73 18.96 -5.45
C SER A 83 -14.22 17.91 -4.43
N GLY A 84 -15.26 18.27 -3.66
CA GLY A 84 -15.85 17.41 -2.62
C GLY A 84 -15.17 17.57 -1.26
N GLU A 85 -15.31 16.60 -0.39
CA GLU A 85 -14.64 16.52 0.91
C GLU A 85 -13.91 15.18 1.07
N ILE A 86 -12.77 15.21 1.76
CA ILE A 86 -12.00 13.99 1.99
C ILE A 86 -12.82 12.97 2.79
N ARG A 87 -12.69 11.71 2.46
CA ARG A 87 -13.37 10.62 3.14
C ARG A 87 -12.87 10.42 4.58
N ALA A 88 -13.73 9.83 5.41
CA ALA A 88 -13.34 9.32 6.72
C ALA A 88 -13.16 7.80 6.68
N ALA A 89 -12.24 7.30 7.50
CA ALA A 89 -12.18 5.92 7.94
C ALA A 89 -12.44 5.91 9.45
N ILE A 90 -13.50 5.25 9.87
CA ILE A 90 -13.85 5.14 11.29
C ILE A 90 -13.38 3.78 11.78
N ILE A 91 -12.44 3.80 12.72
CA ILE A 91 -11.83 2.61 13.33
C ILE A 91 -12.36 2.51 14.76
N ILE A 92 -13.13 1.49 15.04
CA ILE A 92 -13.71 1.23 16.36
C ILE A 92 -12.90 0.10 16.99
N ILE A 93 -12.31 0.39 18.16
CA ILE A 93 -11.54 -0.58 18.95
C ILE A 93 -12.31 -0.84 20.24
N GLU A 94 -12.66 -2.09 20.48
CA GLU A 94 -13.37 -2.54 21.67
C GLU A 94 -12.38 -3.07 22.72
N ASP A 95 -12.82 -3.17 23.99
CA ASP A 95 -11.96 -3.62 25.10
C ASP A 95 -11.51 -5.10 24.97
N ASP A 96 -12.19 -5.88 24.14
CA ASP A 96 -11.84 -7.27 23.80
C ASP A 96 -10.94 -7.38 22.55
N ASP A 97 -10.30 -6.26 22.17
CA ASP A 97 -9.43 -6.12 21.00
C ASP A 97 -10.13 -6.34 19.65
N ARG A 98 -11.46 -6.39 19.63
CA ARG A 98 -12.21 -6.44 18.38
C ARG A 98 -12.13 -5.10 17.66
N VAL A 99 -11.74 -5.15 16.39
CA VAL A 99 -11.62 -3.97 15.55
C VAL A 99 -12.70 -4.00 14.46
N THR A 100 -13.47 -2.92 14.37
CA THR A 100 -14.43 -2.69 13.29
C THR A 100 -14.02 -1.45 12.51
N VAL A 101 -13.90 -1.58 11.19
CA VAL A 101 -13.51 -0.46 10.31
C VAL A 101 -14.66 -0.13 9.35
N LEU A 102 -15.03 1.15 9.31
CA LEU A 102 -16.00 1.69 8.37
C LEU A 102 -15.28 2.67 7.44
N ASN A 103 -15.10 2.29 6.20
CA ASN A 103 -14.44 3.11 5.19
C ASN A 103 -15.45 3.81 4.28
N GLU A 104 -15.42 5.13 4.26
CA GLU A 104 -16.15 5.89 3.25
C GLU A 104 -15.48 5.74 1.87
N PRO A 105 -16.24 5.78 0.77
CA PRO A 105 -15.68 5.66 -0.58
C PRO A 105 -14.85 6.89 -1.01
N GLY A 106 -15.13 8.06 -0.47
CA GLY A 106 -14.57 9.33 -0.88
C GLY A 106 -15.39 10.05 -1.95
N PRO A 107 -15.03 11.29 -2.30
CA PRO A 107 -15.69 12.05 -3.35
C PRO A 107 -15.27 11.53 -4.74
N PRO A 108 -16.11 11.74 -5.78
CA PRO A 108 -15.76 11.38 -7.14
C PRO A 108 -14.51 12.12 -7.64
N LEU A 109 -13.57 11.39 -8.26
CA LEU A 109 -12.39 11.96 -8.91
C LEU A 109 -12.53 11.81 -10.43
N ARG A 110 -12.76 12.92 -11.14
CA ARG A 110 -12.99 12.94 -12.58
C ARG A 110 -12.71 14.31 -13.21
N GLY A 111 -12.62 14.37 -14.54
CA GLY A 111 -12.44 15.62 -15.28
C GLY A 111 -11.19 16.38 -14.81
N ALA A 112 -11.30 17.67 -14.63
CA ALA A 112 -10.16 18.54 -14.26
C ALA A 112 -9.48 18.14 -12.94
N ASP A 113 -10.22 17.58 -11.97
CA ASP A 113 -9.64 17.10 -10.72
C ASP A 113 -8.74 15.87 -10.96
N LEU A 114 -9.19 14.93 -11.80
CA LEU A 114 -8.39 13.78 -12.21
C LEU A 114 -7.14 14.21 -12.99
N ASP A 115 -7.30 15.11 -13.94
CA ASP A 115 -6.20 15.65 -14.74
C ASP A 115 -5.15 16.32 -13.83
N ALA A 116 -5.59 17.12 -12.86
CA ALA A 116 -4.69 17.77 -11.89
C ALA A 116 -3.87 16.76 -11.07
N VAL A 117 -4.47 15.63 -10.66
CA VAL A 117 -3.75 14.57 -9.94
C VAL A 117 -2.72 13.89 -10.85
N ILE A 118 -3.09 13.57 -12.09
CA ILE A 118 -2.17 12.96 -13.07
C ILE A 118 -1.01 13.91 -13.41
N GLU A 119 -1.30 15.18 -13.64
CA GLU A 119 -0.28 16.20 -13.94
C GLU A 119 0.68 16.38 -12.76
N ALA A 120 0.14 16.54 -11.54
CA ALA A 120 0.95 16.68 -10.33
C ALA A 120 1.90 15.50 -10.11
N PHE A 121 1.43 14.27 -10.35
CA PHE A 121 2.26 13.08 -10.28
C PHE A 121 3.33 13.06 -11.40
N THR A 122 2.93 13.37 -12.62
CA THR A 122 3.83 13.36 -13.78
C THR A 122 4.97 14.36 -13.64
N ASP A 123 4.68 15.58 -13.13
CA ASP A 123 5.68 16.62 -12.88
C ASP A 123 6.75 16.19 -11.85
N GLU A 124 6.36 15.41 -10.85
CA GLU A 124 7.28 14.92 -9.83
C GLU A 124 8.04 13.67 -10.29
N ALA A 125 7.45 12.84 -11.14
CA ALA A 125 8.02 11.54 -11.52
C ALA A 125 9.45 11.64 -12.05
N GLY A 126 9.77 12.65 -12.85
CA GLY A 126 11.13 12.85 -13.42
C GLY A 126 12.23 13.19 -12.41
N ARG A 127 11.87 13.43 -11.14
CA ARG A 127 12.82 13.72 -10.05
C ARG A 127 13.14 12.51 -9.18
N HIS A 128 12.49 11.37 -9.45
CA HIS A 128 12.59 10.17 -8.63
C HIS A 128 12.82 8.95 -9.51
N ARG A 129 13.63 8.01 -9.04
CA ARG A 129 13.87 6.75 -9.73
C ARG A 129 12.73 5.75 -9.53
N VAL A 130 12.04 5.85 -8.38
CA VAL A 130 10.97 4.93 -7.98
C VAL A 130 9.77 5.69 -7.44
N GLY A 131 8.58 5.30 -7.88
CA GLY A 131 7.30 5.73 -7.34
C GLY A 131 6.50 4.57 -6.76
N VAL A 132 5.59 4.90 -5.86
CA VAL A 132 4.59 3.98 -5.30
C VAL A 132 3.20 4.56 -5.55
N ALA A 133 2.31 3.78 -6.15
CA ALA A 133 0.89 4.08 -6.28
C ALA A 133 0.09 2.89 -5.76
N GLY A 134 -0.83 3.12 -4.84
CA GLY A 134 -1.58 2.01 -4.27
C GLY A 134 -2.85 2.42 -3.54
N GLY A 135 -3.61 1.41 -3.14
CA GLY A 135 -4.88 1.55 -2.48
C GLY A 135 -6.06 1.68 -3.44
N SER A 136 -7.24 1.88 -2.84
CA SER A 136 -8.48 2.09 -3.58
C SER A 136 -8.46 3.41 -4.33
N LEU A 137 -9.10 3.46 -5.48
CA LEU A 137 -9.37 4.70 -6.20
C LEU A 137 -10.65 5.37 -5.67
N PRO A 138 -10.74 6.71 -5.73
CA PRO A 138 -11.99 7.41 -5.48
C PRO A 138 -13.08 6.98 -6.48
N PRO A 139 -14.38 7.09 -6.13
CA PRO A 139 -15.47 6.88 -7.06
C PRO A 139 -15.30 7.68 -8.36
N ALA A 140 -15.78 7.13 -9.46
CA ALA A 140 -15.68 7.70 -10.82
C ALA A 140 -14.25 7.91 -11.35
N ALA A 141 -13.20 7.61 -10.59
CA ALA A 141 -11.87 7.48 -11.18
C ALA A 141 -11.82 6.24 -12.09
N PRO A 142 -11.22 6.34 -13.29
CA PRO A 142 -11.11 5.19 -14.18
C PRO A 142 -10.22 4.12 -13.56
N ALA A 143 -10.58 2.84 -13.72
CA ALA A 143 -9.75 1.72 -13.24
C ALA A 143 -8.33 1.73 -13.84
N GLU A 144 -8.19 2.32 -15.00
CA GLU A 144 -6.96 2.51 -15.78
C GLU A 144 -6.02 3.59 -15.19
N LEU A 145 -6.41 4.31 -14.13
CA LEU A 145 -5.62 5.42 -13.60
C LEU A 145 -4.18 5.00 -13.29
N TYR A 146 -3.98 3.89 -12.57
CA TYR A 146 -2.63 3.43 -12.27
C TYR A 146 -1.88 2.96 -13.52
N GLY A 147 -2.56 2.38 -14.50
CA GLY A 147 -1.98 2.07 -15.80
C GLY A 147 -1.51 3.32 -16.56
N THR A 148 -2.30 4.39 -16.54
CA THR A 148 -1.92 5.70 -17.09
C THR A 148 -0.66 6.24 -16.39
N LEU A 149 -0.60 6.15 -15.07
CA LEU A 149 0.56 6.61 -14.29
C LEU A 149 1.81 5.76 -14.52
N VAL A 150 1.67 4.46 -14.76
CA VAL A 150 2.77 3.58 -15.19
C VAL A 150 3.40 4.11 -16.49
N GLY A 151 2.59 4.46 -17.47
CA GLY A 151 3.07 5.05 -18.73
C GLY A 151 3.77 6.39 -18.53
N ARG A 152 3.20 7.29 -17.72
CA ARG A 152 3.76 8.61 -17.39
C ARG A 152 5.08 8.49 -16.61
N ALA A 153 5.11 7.65 -15.58
CA ALA A 153 6.30 7.40 -14.78
C ALA A 153 7.46 6.86 -15.65
N ARG A 154 7.16 5.85 -16.48
CA ARG A 154 8.14 5.25 -17.40
C ARG A 154 8.71 6.27 -18.37
N ALA A 155 7.89 7.12 -18.97
CA ALA A 155 8.34 8.18 -19.87
C ALA A 155 9.25 9.20 -19.16
N ALA A 156 9.09 9.39 -17.86
CA ALA A 156 9.91 10.24 -17.02
C ALA A 156 11.15 9.54 -16.41
N GLY A 157 11.39 8.25 -16.71
CA GLY A 157 12.48 7.45 -16.14
C GLY A 157 12.25 6.97 -14.71
N CYS A 158 11.02 7.04 -14.22
CA CYS A 158 10.60 6.58 -12.89
C CYS A 158 9.97 5.19 -12.99
N ARG A 159 10.43 4.24 -12.20
CA ARG A 159 9.82 2.91 -12.07
C ARG A 159 8.64 2.99 -11.08
N LEU A 160 7.44 2.58 -11.48
CA LEU A 160 6.27 2.63 -10.61
C LEU A 160 5.97 1.25 -10.01
N ILE A 161 5.95 1.18 -8.69
CA ILE A 161 5.41 0.05 -7.91
C ILE A 161 3.91 0.28 -7.76
N VAL A 162 3.10 -0.71 -8.15
CA VAL A 162 1.64 -0.62 -8.02
C VAL A 162 1.13 -1.66 -7.03
N ASP A 163 0.51 -1.19 -5.95
CA ASP A 163 -0.22 -1.98 -4.95
C ASP A 163 -1.73 -1.75 -5.15
N ALA A 164 -2.34 -2.58 -5.96
CA ALA A 164 -3.75 -2.47 -6.32
C ALA A 164 -4.43 -3.84 -6.32
N ALA A 165 -5.76 -3.83 -6.26
CA ALA A 165 -6.59 -5.01 -6.25
C ALA A 165 -7.70 -4.94 -7.31
N ARG A 166 -8.37 -6.05 -7.55
CA ARG A 166 -9.61 -6.13 -8.35
C ARG A 166 -9.47 -5.52 -9.75
N ASP A 167 -10.48 -4.79 -10.18
CA ASP A 167 -10.55 -4.15 -11.50
C ASP A 167 -9.37 -3.20 -11.76
N VAL A 168 -8.89 -2.52 -10.73
CA VAL A 168 -7.77 -1.57 -10.84
C VAL A 168 -6.48 -2.33 -11.16
N LEU A 169 -6.20 -3.45 -10.48
CA LEU A 169 -5.04 -4.27 -10.79
C LEU A 169 -5.17 -4.88 -12.19
N ARG A 170 -6.35 -5.41 -12.55
CA ARG A 170 -6.59 -5.97 -13.88
C ARG A 170 -6.36 -4.94 -14.99
N ALA A 171 -6.88 -3.71 -14.84
CA ALA A 171 -6.67 -2.63 -15.80
C ALA A 171 -5.18 -2.20 -15.85
N THR A 172 -4.50 -2.17 -14.69
CA THR A 172 -3.08 -1.85 -14.60
C THR A 172 -2.21 -2.85 -15.37
N LEU A 173 -2.52 -4.16 -15.29
CA LEU A 173 -1.78 -5.21 -16.01
C LEU A 173 -1.77 -4.98 -17.52
N GLN A 174 -2.84 -4.43 -18.10
CA GLN A 174 -2.92 -4.11 -19.53
C GLN A 174 -1.93 -3.01 -19.96
N ALA A 175 -1.47 -2.18 -19.03
CA ALA A 175 -0.46 -1.15 -19.29
C ALA A 175 0.99 -1.66 -19.15
N GLY A 176 1.19 -2.93 -18.86
CA GLY A 176 2.51 -3.55 -18.68
C GLY A 176 3.30 -2.93 -17.53
N PRO A 177 2.82 -2.94 -16.27
CA PRO A 177 3.48 -2.30 -15.15
C PRO A 177 4.85 -2.92 -14.90
N ASP A 178 5.81 -2.08 -14.46
CA ASP A 178 7.16 -2.55 -14.16
C ASP A 178 7.19 -3.46 -12.95
N LEU A 179 6.32 -3.19 -11.93
CA LEU A 179 6.25 -3.97 -10.71
C LEU A 179 4.86 -3.86 -10.06
N VAL A 180 4.24 -5.00 -9.77
CA VAL A 180 3.00 -5.09 -9.00
C VAL A 180 3.24 -5.86 -7.71
N VAL A 181 2.55 -5.46 -6.61
CA VAL A 181 2.78 -6.02 -5.27
C VAL A 181 1.47 -6.39 -4.54
N PRO A 182 0.54 -7.12 -5.18
CA PRO A 182 -0.68 -7.55 -4.51
C PRO A 182 -0.39 -8.62 -3.44
N ASN A 183 -1.35 -8.83 -2.52
CA ASN A 183 -1.35 -10.03 -1.70
C ASN A 183 -1.86 -11.25 -2.49
N LEU A 184 -1.70 -12.45 -1.91
CA LEU A 184 -2.04 -13.71 -2.59
C LEU A 184 -3.53 -13.79 -2.95
N SER A 185 -4.42 -13.38 -2.05
CA SER A 185 -5.86 -13.38 -2.29
C SER A 185 -6.25 -12.41 -3.43
N GLU A 186 -5.69 -11.19 -3.42
CA GLU A 186 -5.88 -10.21 -4.48
C GLU A 186 -5.37 -10.71 -5.84
N ALA A 187 -4.18 -11.33 -5.85
CA ALA A 187 -3.58 -11.88 -7.07
C ALA A 187 -4.44 -13.02 -7.65
N GLN A 188 -4.88 -13.95 -6.81
CA GLN A 188 -5.75 -15.06 -7.24
C GLN A 188 -7.11 -14.57 -7.73
N SER A 189 -7.73 -13.62 -7.03
CA SER A 189 -9.01 -13.02 -7.41
C SER A 189 -8.95 -12.38 -8.80
N VAL A 190 -7.90 -11.60 -9.08
CA VAL A 190 -7.71 -10.96 -10.38
C VAL A 190 -7.49 -11.98 -11.50
N LEU A 191 -6.70 -13.02 -11.26
CA LEU A 191 -6.43 -14.08 -12.24
C LEU A 191 -7.65 -14.95 -12.52
N ALA A 192 -8.48 -15.20 -11.51
CA ALA A 192 -9.74 -15.93 -11.66
C ALA A 192 -10.86 -15.08 -12.29
N GLY A 193 -10.72 -13.74 -12.29
CA GLY A 193 -11.80 -12.83 -12.70
C GLY A 193 -12.95 -12.77 -11.70
N ASP A 194 -12.73 -13.23 -10.47
CA ASP A 194 -13.70 -13.22 -9.37
C ASP A 194 -13.31 -12.17 -8.33
N PHE A 195 -14.19 -11.18 -8.13
CA PHE A 195 -13.96 -10.07 -7.21
C PHE A 195 -14.85 -10.12 -5.95
N GLY A 196 -15.45 -11.27 -5.67
CA GLY A 196 -16.44 -11.41 -4.60
C GLY A 196 -15.83 -11.26 -3.19
N VAL A 197 -14.73 -11.95 -2.89
CA VAL A 197 -14.04 -11.91 -1.59
C VAL A 197 -12.55 -11.73 -1.82
N THR A 198 -11.97 -10.65 -1.34
CA THR A 198 -10.56 -10.32 -1.59
C THR A 198 -9.69 -10.20 -0.34
N ASP A 199 -10.28 -10.28 0.85
CA ASP A 199 -9.59 -10.12 2.12
C ASP A 199 -9.61 -11.43 2.95
N GLU A 200 -9.62 -12.60 2.28
CA GLU A 200 -9.50 -13.86 2.97
C GLU A 200 -8.09 -14.00 3.56
N PRO A 201 -7.99 -14.39 4.84
CA PRO A 201 -6.71 -14.73 5.44
C PRO A 201 -6.03 -15.84 4.63
N VAL A 202 -4.71 -15.72 4.42
CA VAL A 202 -3.91 -16.70 3.65
C VAL A 202 -4.07 -18.11 4.20
N GLU A 203 -4.31 -18.25 5.49
CA GLU A 203 -4.57 -19.50 6.18
C GLU A 203 -5.85 -20.22 5.69
N ALA A 204 -6.83 -19.47 5.22
CA ALA A 204 -8.07 -20.02 4.69
C ALA A 204 -7.90 -20.63 3.28
N LEU A 205 -6.83 -20.26 2.57
CA LEU A 205 -6.58 -20.73 1.20
C LEU A 205 -6.13 -22.19 1.14
N GLY A 206 -5.59 -22.75 2.24
CA GLY A 206 -5.12 -24.13 2.32
C GLY A 206 -3.93 -24.46 1.41
N GLY A 207 -3.33 -25.64 1.57
CA GLY A 207 -2.28 -26.13 0.68
C GLY A 207 -0.91 -25.48 0.85
N ASP A 208 -0.05 -25.58 -0.18
CA ASP A 208 1.29 -25.00 -0.21
C ASP A 208 1.21 -23.51 -0.61
N VAL A 209 1.24 -22.64 0.39
CA VAL A 209 1.17 -21.18 0.22
C VAL A 209 2.30 -20.65 -0.66
N ARG A 210 3.52 -21.17 -0.51
CA ARG A 210 4.69 -20.80 -1.35
C ARG A 210 4.43 -21.10 -2.81
N ALA A 211 4.00 -22.32 -3.12
CA ALA A 211 3.70 -22.73 -4.49
C ALA A 211 2.55 -21.93 -5.08
N ALA A 212 1.50 -21.65 -4.30
CA ALA A 212 0.37 -20.82 -4.71
C ALA A 212 0.80 -19.39 -5.03
N ALA A 213 1.61 -18.76 -4.17
CA ALA A 213 2.11 -17.40 -4.37
C ALA A 213 3.03 -17.29 -5.60
N LEU A 214 3.92 -18.27 -5.82
CA LEU A 214 4.77 -18.33 -7.01
C LEU A 214 3.95 -18.51 -8.29
N THR A 215 2.91 -19.34 -8.24
CA THR A 215 2.00 -19.55 -9.38
C THR A 215 1.23 -18.26 -9.69
N ALA A 216 0.72 -17.58 -8.66
CA ALA A 216 0.02 -16.32 -8.82
C ALA A 216 0.95 -15.22 -9.38
N ALA A 217 2.17 -15.10 -8.88
CA ALA A 217 3.14 -14.14 -9.39
C ALA A 217 3.47 -14.40 -10.88
N ALA A 218 3.69 -15.66 -11.27
CA ALA A 218 3.88 -16.04 -12.68
C ALA A 218 2.65 -15.73 -13.54
N GLY A 219 1.44 -15.96 -13.02
CA GLY A 219 0.18 -15.60 -13.67
C GLY A 219 0.06 -14.09 -13.91
N LEU A 220 0.42 -13.26 -12.95
CA LEU A 220 0.43 -11.80 -13.10
C LEU A 220 1.44 -11.32 -14.15
N CYS A 221 2.62 -11.95 -14.21
CA CYS A 221 3.60 -11.67 -15.28
C CYS A 221 3.02 -12.07 -16.66
N SER A 222 2.37 -13.23 -16.75
CA SER A 222 1.70 -13.66 -17.99
C SER A 222 0.55 -12.74 -18.39
N ALA A 223 -0.11 -12.10 -17.41
CA ALA A 223 -1.18 -11.13 -17.63
C ALA A 223 -0.70 -9.71 -17.96
N GLY A 224 0.62 -9.47 -17.97
CA GLY A 224 1.21 -8.22 -18.45
C GLY A 224 2.21 -7.52 -17.53
N ALA A 225 2.35 -7.89 -16.25
CA ALA A 225 3.36 -7.31 -15.39
C ALA A 225 4.78 -7.73 -15.82
N ARG A 226 5.75 -6.80 -15.78
CA ARG A 226 7.16 -7.13 -16.03
C ARG A 226 7.77 -7.88 -14.85
N SER A 227 7.33 -7.56 -13.64
CA SER A 227 7.68 -8.24 -12.40
C SER A 227 6.49 -8.24 -11.47
N ALA A 228 6.30 -9.33 -10.72
CA ALA A 228 5.26 -9.45 -9.72
C ALA A 228 5.84 -9.97 -8.41
N LEU A 229 5.53 -9.29 -7.32
CA LEU A 229 5.82 -9.72 -5.96
C LEU A 229 4.47 -9.99 -5.27
N VAL A 230 4.19 -11.25 -4.95
CA VAL A 230 2.95 -11.66 -4.29
C VAL A 230 3.24 -11.88 -2.81
N THR A 231 2.67 -11.03 -1.96
CA THR A 231 2.83 -11.16 -0.51
C THR A 231 1.88 -12.22 0.05
N ALA A 232 2.37 -13.07 0.94
CA ALA A 232 1.63 -14.16 1.55
C ALA A 232 1.64 -14.08 3.10
N GLY A 233 1.47 -12.86 3.64
CA GLY A 233 1.44 -12.59 5.07
C GLY A 233 2.67 -13.15 5.79
N ARG A 234 2.46 -13.84 6.90
CA ARG A 234 3.53 -14.42 7.73
C ARG A 234 4.34 -15.54 7.06
N TYR A 235 3.95 -16.00 5.88
CA TYR A 235 4.69 -17.03 5.16
C TYR A 235 5.85 -16.44 4.35
N GLY A 236 5.68 -15.26 3.77
CA GLY A 236 6.72 -14.60 2.97
C GLY A 236 6.22 -13.97 1.69
N VAL A 237 7.10 -13.87 0.70
CA VAL A 237 6.85 -13.20 -0.57
C VAL A 237 7.41 -14.01 -1.73
N ALA A 238 6.58 -14.28 -2.73
CA ALA A 238 6.99 -14.81 -4.02
C ALA A 238 7.34 -13.69 -4.98
N ALA A 239 8.45 -13.79 -5.68
CA ALA A 239 8.87 -12.85 -6.71
C ALA A 239 9.12 -13.58 -8.03
N VAL A 240 8.56 -13.03 -9.11
CA VAL A 240 8.75 -13.53 -10.47
C VAL A 240 9.04 -12.36 -11.40
N THR A 241 10.06 -12.54 -12.24
CA THR A 241 10.44 -11.65 -13.34
C THR A 241 10.56 -12.45 -14.62
N ALA A 242 11.00 -11.84 -15.72
CA ALA A 242 11.32 -12.56 -16.94
C ALA A 242 12.49 -13.57 -16.76
N ASP A 243 13.46 -13.22 -15.91
CA ASP A 243 14.75 -13.92 -15.81
C ASP A 243 14.99 -14.54 -14.44
N ASP A 244 14.09 -14.32 -13.48
CA ASP A 244 14.32 -14.74 -12.09
C ASP A 244 13.02 -15.13 -11.39
N ARG A 245 13.14 -16.14 -10.50
CA ARG A 245 12.04 -16.63 -9.68
C ARG A 245 12.57 -17.04 -8.31
N PHE A 246 12.05 -16.40 -7.25
CA PHE A 246 12.54 -16.65 -5.89
C PHE A 246 11.47 -16.43 -4.84
N TRP A 247 11.75 -16.93 -3.64
CA TRP A 247 10.95 -16.78 -2.44
C TRP A 247 11.76 -16.09 -1.33
N VAL A 248 11.15 -15.19 -0.59
CA VAL A 248 11.72 -14.64 0.65
C VAL A 248 10.78 -15.00 1.77
N PRO A 249 11.17 -15.90 2.69
CA PRO A 249 10.34 -16.25 3.85
C PRO A 249 10.21 -15.05 4.78
N ALA A 250 9.03 -14.86 5.39
CA ALA A 250 8.87 -13.86 6.44
C ALA A 250 9.50 -14.38 7.75
N PRO A 251 10.28 -13.56 8.45
CA PRO A 251 10.80 -13.92 9.76
C PRO A 251 9.65 -13.92 10.79
N TRP A 252 9.76 -14.77 11.79
CA TRP A 252 8.80 -14.75 12.88
C TRP A 252 8.98 -13.49 13.73
N VAL A 253 7.87 -12.82 14.03
CA VAL A 253 7.79 -11.68 14.94
C VAL A 253 6.54 -11.81 15.82
N ASP A 254 6.54 -11.17 16.98
CA ASP A 254 5.33 -11.04 17.80
C ASP A 254 4.42 -9.99 17.18
N GLU A 255 3.33 -10.46 16.58
CA GLU A 255 2.41 -9.62 15.82
C GLU A 255 1.51 -8.81 16.75
N GLN A 256 1.61 -7.48 16.66
CA GLN A 256 0.77 -6.52 17.38
C GLN A 256 -0.33 -5.95 16.48
N ASN A 257 0.00 -5.65 15.22
CA ASN A 257 -0.96 -5.08 14.26
C ASN A 257 -0.56 -5.40 12.81
N PRO A 258 -1.31 -6.23 12.08
CA PRO A 258 -1.01 -6.55 10.69
C PRO A 258 -1.39 -5.43 9.69
N ILE A 259 -2.17 -4.43 10.13
CA ILE A 259 -2.63 -3.34 9.26
C ILE A 259 -1.44 -2.49 8.81
N GLY A 260 -1.33 -2.25 7.50
CA GLY A 260 -0.25 -1.46 6.91
C GLY A 260 1.05 -2.23 6.65
N ALA A 261 1.10 -3.55 6.89
CA ALA A 261 2.26 -4.37 6.55
C ALA A 261 2.59 -4.32 5.04
N GLY A 262 1.58 -4.39 4.17
CA GLY A 262 1.75 -4.23 2.72
C GLY A 262 2.26 -2.84 2.33
N ASP A 263 1.80 -1.80 3.02
CA ASP A 263 2.27 -0.42 2.81
C ASP A 263 3.74 -0.27 3.23
N SER A 264 4.11 -0.88 4.37
CA SER A 264 5.49 -0.94 4.86
C SER A 264 6.39 -1.77 3.95
N PHE A 265 5.88 -2.88 3.40
CA PHE A 265 6.55 -3.64 2.34
C PHE A 265 6.86 -2.76 1.14
N ALA A 266 5.86 -2.05 0.61
CA ALA A 266 6.03 -1.15 -0.54
C ALA A 266 7.04 -0.03 -0.24
N ALA A 267 7.07 0.50 0.99
CA ALA A 267 8.05 1.50 1.42
C ALA A 267 9.48 0.94 1.41
N GLY A 268 9.72 -0.20 2.05
CA GLY A 268 11.03 -0.85 2.08
C GLY A 268 11.54 -1.22 0.69
N LEU A 269 10.65 -1.76 -0.16
CA LEU A 269 10.94 -2.10 -1.55
C LEU A 269 11.36 -0.86 -2.36
N ALA A 270 10.56 0.22 -2.26
CA ALA A 270 10.82 1.44 -2.99
C ALA A 270 12.12 2.12 -2.55
N ILE A 271 12.44 2.13 -1.25
CA ILE A 271 13.69 2.68 -0.71
C ILE A 271 14.89 1.94 -1.29
N ALA A 272 14.89 0.62 -1.22
CA ALA A 272 16.01 -0.18 -1.73
C ALA A 272 16.21 -0.01 -3.24
N LEU A 273 15.13 -0.02 -4.02
CA LEU A 273 15.19 0.21 -5.46
C LEU A 273 15.63 1.64 -5.82
N GLU A 274 15.21 2.65 -5.07
CA GLU A 274 15.66 4.06 -5.23
C GLU A 274 17.17 4.17 -5.01
N GLN A 275 17.72 3.40 -4.06
CA GLN A 275 19.16 3.31 -3.77
C GLN A 275 19.93 2.47 -4.79
N GLY A 276 19.25 1.81 -5.75
CA GLY A 276 19.86 1.03 -6.82
C GLY A 276 20.09 -0.45 -6.48
N ALA A 277 19.48 -0.97 -5.43
CA ALA A 277 19.52 -2.40 -5.12
C ALA A 277 18.85 -3.22 -6.24
N ASP A 278 19.31 -4.46 -6.42
CA ASP A 278 18.62 -5.46 -7.23
C ASP A 278 17.29 -5.90 -6.57
N LEU A 279 16.45 -6.60 -7.33
CA LEU A 279 15.12 -6.96 -6.85
C LEU A 279 15.15 -7.95 -5.67
N ARG A 280 16.12 -8.86 -5.62
CA ARG A 280 16.28 -9.81 -4.51
C ARG A 280 16.62 -9.09 -3.21
N THR A 281 17.59 -8.20 -3.26
CA THR A 281 17.98 -7.35 -2.13
C THR A 281 16.82 -6.44 -1.70
N ALA A 282 16.15 -5.81 -2.65
CA ALA A 282 15.00 -4.94 -2.37
C ALA A 282 13.82 -5.70 -1.75
N THR A 283 13.55 -6.93 -2.21
CA THR A 283 12.49 -7.77 -1.63
C THR A 283 12.83 -8.20 -0.20
N ARG A 284 14.08 -8.56 0.10
CA ARG A 284 14.52 -8.86 1.48
C ARG A 284 14.32 -7.66 2.41
N GLN A 285 14.71 -6.46 1.97
CA GLN A 285 14.50 -5.24 2.75
C GLN A 285 13.01 -4.95 2.94
N ALA A 286 12.19 -5.16 1.92
CA ALA A 286 10.73 -5.00 1.99
C ALA A 286 10.11 -5.96 3.01
N VAL A 287 10.51 -7.24 3.01
CA VAL A 287 10.04 -8.25 3.98
C VAL A 287 10.46 -7.85 5.40
N ALA A 288 11.72 -7.47 5.63
CA ALA A 288 12.18 -7.02 6.94
C ALA A 288 11.40 -5.80 7.45
N THR A 289 11.15 -4.82 6.56
CA THR A 289 10.37 -3.61 6.87
C THR A 289 8.93 -3.94 7.25
N ALA A 290 8.26 -4.80 6.46
CA ALA A 290 6.91 -5.26 6.74
C ALA A 290 6.83 -6.04 8.04
N SER A 291 7.76 -6.96 8.29
CA SER A 291 7.80 -7.76 9.52
C SER A 291 8.07 -6.90 10.75
N ALA A 292 8.93 -5.89 10.66
CA ALA A 292 9.14 -4.95 11.76
C ALA A 292 7.89 -4.07 12.01
N SER A 293 7.10 -3.76 10.97
CA SER A 293 5.91 -2.93 11.14
C SER A 293 4.76 -3.67 11.83
N VAL A 294 4.61 -4.98 11.64
CA VAL A 294 3.55 -5.74 12.34
C VAL A 294 3.84 -5.93 13.84
N ALA A 295 5.06 -5.69 14.28
CA ALA A 295 5.43 -5.66 15.70
C ALA A 295 5.15 -4.30 16.38
N ASP A 296 4.71 -3.28 15.64
CA ASP A 296 4.28 -1.97 16.19
C ASP A 296 2.74 -1.91 16.22
N PRO A 297 2.12 -1.42 17.31
CA PRO A 297 0.67 -1.30 17.39
C PRO A 297 0.07 -0.25 16.43
N VAL A 298 0.89 0.61 15.82
CA VAL A 298 0.43 1.68 14.93
C VAL A 298 0.77 1.37 13.48
N ALA A 299 -0.23 1.32 12.61
CA ALA A 299 -0.06 1.07 11.18
C ALA A 299 0.95 2.02 10.51
N GLY A 300 1.85 1.46 9.73
CA GLY A 300 2.92 2.21 9.04
C GLY A 300 4.06 2.68 9.95
N ARG A 301 4.07 2.37 11.24
CA ARG A 301 5.21 2.58 12.13
C ARG A 301 6.04 1.31 12.25
N LEU A 302 7.31 1.48 12.53
CA LEU A 302 8.22 0.36 12.78
C LEU A 302 9.47 0.83 13.56
N ASP A 303 10.12 -0.12 14.24
CA ASP A 303 11.44 0.07 14.77
C ASP A 303 12.50 -0.20 13.68
N PRO A 304 13.29 0.81 13.27
CA PRO A 304 14.32 0.63 12.26
C PRO A 304 15.45 -0.30 12.69
N GLN A 305 15.70 -0.45 13.99
CA GLN A 305 16.71 -1.37 14.51
C GLN A 305 16.23 -2.83 14.36
N LEU A 306 14.95 -3.08 14.66
CA LEU A 306 14.34 -4.39 14.41
C LEU A 306 14.35 -4.72 12.91
N ALA A 307 13.98 -3.78 12.04
CA ALA A 307 14.03 -3.99 10.59
C ALA A 307 15.44 -4.35 10.11
N ALA A 308 16.47 -3.67 10.60
CA ALA A 308 17.86 -3.95 10.27
C ALA A 308 18.33 -5.32 10.78
N ALA A 309 17.94 -5.70 12.00
CA ALA A 309 18.26 -7.01 12.56
C ALA A 309 17.61 -8.14 11.74
N LEU A 310 16.32 -8.02 11.43
CA LEU A 310 15.60 -9.01 10.61
C LEU A 310 16.22 -9.14 9.22
N LEU A 311 16.62 -8.03 8.58
CA LEU A 311 17.23 -8.04 7.27
C LEU A 311 18.55 -8.84 7.22
N ALA A 312 19.34 -8.81 8.30
CA ALA A 312 20.62 -9.50 8.36
C ALA A 312 20.51 -11.02 8.14
N ASP A 313 19.43 -11.63 8.65
CA ASP A 313 19.21 -13.08 8.61
C ASP A 313 18.38 -13.54 7.40
N LEU A 314 17.66 -12.60 6.74
CA LEU A 314 16.81 -12.94 5.60
C LEU A 314 17.63 -13.35 4.37
N LYS A 315 17.17 -14.39 3.68
CA LYS A 315 17.72 -14.86 2.41
C LYS A 315 16.63 -15.00 1.37
N ALA A 316 16.98 -14.73 0.12
CA ALA A 316 16.14 -15.08 -1.01
C ALA A 316 16.51 -16.53 -1.43
N GLU A 317 15.50 -17.37 -1.55
CA GLU A 317 15.61 -18.78 -1.93
C GLU A 317 15.24 -18.96 -3.39
N ASP A 318 16.03 -19.67 -4.15
CA ASP A 318 15.74 -20.01 -5.55
C ASP A 318 14.51 -20.95 -5.67
N CYS A 319 13.74 -20.80 -6.76
CA CYS A 319 12.50 -21.55 -7.00
C CYS A 319 12.40 -22.09 -8.43
#